data_4d5c9084b97e31d21f7bf46118859438
#
_entry.id   4d5c9084b97e31d21f7bf46118859438
#
_cell.length_a   1.000
_cell.length_b   1.000
_cell.length_c   1.000
_cell.angle_alpha   90.00
_cell.angle_beta   90.00
_cell.angle_gamma   90.00
#
_symmetry.space_group_name_H-M   'P 1'
#
loop_
_entity.id
_entity.type
_entity.pdbx_description
1 polymer ?
#
loop_
_entity_poly.entity_id
_entity_poly.type
_entity_poly.pdbx_seq_one_letter_code
_entity_poly.pdbx_strand_id
1 'polypeptide(L)'
;MADLGINVIFEGRNLVRILEGLGVTVGISALSVVLSLVLGVFVGLGMRSRWRPLRWLMQLYLEFVRIMPQLVLLFVAYFGLTRVAGINLNGITASVLVFTLWGGAEMGDLVRGALIAIPRHQYESAYALGVSPRQTMRRIILPQTLRRLAPPAVNLITRMVKTTSLVVLIGVVEVLKVGQQIIDANRFNYPTASLWIYGLIFALYFLICWPISLLSRHMEKTWQN
;
A
#
# COMPACT_ATOMS: atom_id res chain seq x y z
N MET A 1 -1.68 4.86 44.70
CA MET A 1 -0.84 4.54 43.55
C MET A 1 -1.50 5.17 42.37
N ALA A 2 -0.82 6.08 41.66
CA ALA A 2 -1.39 6.65 40.43
C ALA A 2 -1.67 5.48 39.47
N ASP A 3 -2.91 5.37 39.03
CA ASP A 3 -3.28 4.38 38.02
C ASP A 3 -2.42 4.65 36.80
N LEU A 4 -1.63 3.65 36.36
CA LEU A 4 -0.69 3.79 35.24
C LEU A 4 -1.40 4.05 33.92
N GLY A 5 -2.75 4.18 33.93
CA GLY A 5 -3.56 4.48 32.74
C GLY A 5 -3.64 3.35 31.73
N ILE A 6 -2.97 2.22 31.96
CA ILE A 6 -3.04 1.03 31.08
C ILE A 6 -4.44 0.41 31.08
N ASN A 7 -5.16 0.55 32.19
CA ASN A 7 -6.50 0.01 32.38
C ASN A 7 -7.50 0.57 31.36
N VAL A 8 -7.25 1.77 30.80
CA VAL A 8 -8.09 2.37 29.76
C VAL A 8 -8.27 1.45 28.54
N ILE A 9 -7.29 0.60 28.24
CA ILE A 9 -7.36 -0.36 27.12
C ILE A 9 -8.48 -1.37 27.35
N PHE A 10 -8.64 -1.82 28.59
CA PHE A 10 -9.59 -2.89 28.95
C PHE A 10 -10.91 -2.32 29.48
N GLU A 11 -11.04 -1.00 29.63
CA GLU A 11 -12.26 -0.38 30.12
C GLU A 11 -13.39 -0.49 29.09
N GLY A 12 -14.54 -0.99 29.56
CA GLY A 12 -15.74 -1.14 28.73
C GLY A 12 -15.48 -1.95 27.46
N ARG A 13 -15.68 -1.33 26.29
CA ARG A 13 -15.49 -1.95 24.96
C ARG A 13 -14.27 -1.42 24.20
N ASN A 14 -13.34 -0.74 24.87
CA ASN A 14 -12.23 -0.06 24.20
C ASN A 14 -11.37 -1.00 23.37
N LEU A 15 -10.98 -2.16 23.90
CA LEU A 15 -10.21 -3.16 23.18
C LEU A 15 -10.94 -3.70 21.93
N VAL A 16 -12.24 -3.97 22.08
CA VAL A 16 -13.07 -4.44 20.94
C VAL A 16 -13.13 -3.37 19.85
N ARG A 17 -13.36 -2.10 20.22
CA ARG A 17 -13.36 -0.98 19.27
C ARG A 17 -12.02 -0.81 18.55
N ILE A 18 -10.90 -0.99 19.24
CA ILE A 18 -9.55 -0.94 18.65
C ILE A 18 -9.40 -2.07 17.62
N LEU A 19 -9.85 -3.29 17.94
CA LEU A 19 -9.78 -4.42 17.01
C LEU A 19 -10.71 -4.25 15.81
N GLU A 20 -11.91 -3.71 16.01
CA GLU A 20 -12.83 -3.33 14.91
C GLU A 20 -12.18 -2.28 14.01
N GLY A 21 -11.58 -1.23 14.58
CA GLY A 21 -10.82 -0.21 13.83
C GLY A 21 -9.63 -0.80 13.08
N LEU A 22 -8.92 -1.77 13.68
CA LEU A 22 -7.84 -2.50 13.01
C LEU A 22 -8.37 -3.29 11.80
N GLY A 23 -9.55 -3.90 11.92
CA GLY A 23 -10.24 -4.56 10.81
C GLY A 23 -10.49 -3.61 9.63
N VAL A 24 -10.89 -2.37 9.91
CA VAL A 24 -11.06 -1.33 8.87
C VAL A 24 -9.72 -0.99 8.22
N THR A 25 -8.67 -0.78 9.02
CA THR A 25 -7.31 -0.51 8.53
C THR A 25 -6.83 -1.62 7.59
N VAL A 26 -6.95 -2.88 8.01
CA VAL A 26 -6.56 -4.06 7.22
C VAL A 26 -7.43 -4.19 5.97
N GLY A 27 -8.74 -3.96 6.07
CA GLY A 27 -9.67 -4.04 4.94
C GLY A 27 -9.34 -3.02 3.85
N ILE A 28 -9.14 -1.74 4.21
CA ILE A 28 -8.72 -0.69 3.27
C ILE A 28 -7.39 -1.06 2.62
N SER A 29 -6.40 -1.47 3.43
CA SER A 29 -5.07 -1.84 2.94
C SER A 29 -5.12 -3.01 1.97
N ALA A 30 -5.78 -4.11 2.35
CA ALA A 30 -5.84 -5.33 1.55
C ALA A 30 -6.54 -5.09 0.20
N LEU A 31 -7.69 -4.41 0.21
CA LEU A 31 -8.41 -4.09 -1.02
C LEU A 31 -7.59 -3.18 -1.93
N SER A 32 -6.97 -2.13 -1.37
CA SER A 32 -6.11 -1.23 -2.12
C SER A 32 -4.89 -1.94 -2.70
N VAL A 33 -4.26 -2.86 -1.95
CA VAL A 33 -3.14 -3.68 -2.42
C VAL A 33 -3.56 -4.53 -3.62
N VAL A 34 -4.65 -5.28 -3.52
CA VAL A 34 -5.11 -6.15 -4.62
C VAL A 34 -5.38 -5.34 -5.88
N LEU A 35 -6.09 -4.22 -5.77
CA LEU A 35 -6.39 -3.35 -6.90
C LEU A 35 -5.12 -2.69 -7.46
N SER A 36 -4.16 -2.31 -6.60
CA SER A 36 -2.88 -1.74 -7.00
C SER A 36 -2.01 -2.74 -7.75
N LEU A 37 -1.99 -4.01 -7.34
CA LEU A 37 -1.25 -5.07 -8.04
C LEU A 37 -1.78 -5.23 -9.47
N VAL A 38 -3.10 -5.26 -9.64
CA VAL A 38 -3.74 -5.37 -10.95
C VAL A 38 -3.44 -4.13 -11.79
N LEU A 39 -3.73 -2.94 -11.28
CA LEU A 39 -3.50 -1.67 -11.97
C LEU A 39 -2.01 -1.49 -12.33
N GLY A 40 -1.11 -1.82 -11.41
CA GLY A 40 0.33 -1.68 -11.59
C GLY A 40 0.89 -2.56 -12.72
N VAL A 41 0.38 -3.79 -12.88
CA VAL A 41 0.75 -4.63 -14.03
C VAL A 41 0.36 -3.95 -15.33
N PHE A 42 -0.87 -3.41 -15.46
CA PHE A 42 -1.29 -2.68 -16.65
C PHE A 42 -0.46 -1.43 -16.91
N VAL A 43 -0.18 -0.63 -15.87
CA VAL A 43 0.65 0.57 -15.96
C VAL A 43 2.08 0.23 -16.38
N GLY A 44 2.71 -0.78 -15.74
CA GLY A 44 4.07 -1.19 -16.04
C GLY A 44 4.24 -1.73 -17.46
N LEU A 45 3.28 -2.52 -17.95
CA LEU A 45 3.25 -2.99 -19.33
C LEU A 45 2.96 -1.87 -20.31
N GLY A 46 2.05 -0.94 -19.96
CA GLY A 46 1.73 0.23 -20.76
C GLY A 46 2.94 1.15 -20.97
N MET A 47 3.77 1.35 -19.94
CA MET A 47 5.03 2.10 -20.04
C MET A 47 6.06 1.45 -20.97
N ARG A 48 5.93 0.16 -21.28
CA ARG A 48 6.78 -0.56 -22.25
C ARG A 48 6.14 -0.71 -23.62
N SER A 49 4.94 -0.18 -23.83
CA SER A 49 4.24 -0.25 -25.12
C SER A 49 5.05 0.41 -26.24
N ARG A 50 4.95 -0.16 -27.44
CA ARG A 50 5.47 0.46 -28.68
C ARG A 50 4.67 1.69 -29.09
N TRP A 51 3.42 1.77 -28.66
CA TRP A 51 2.56 2.92 -28.94
C TRP A 51 2.93 4.10 -28.04
N ARG A 52 3.58 5.10 -28.64
CA ARG A 52 4.13 6.26 -27.96
C ARG A 52 3.11 7.03 -27.07
N PRO A 53 1.86 7.31 -27.54
CA PRO A 53 0.89 8.01 -26.70
C PRO A 53 0.56 7.27 -25.40
N LEU A 54 0.34 5.93 -25.47
CA LEU A 54 0.07 5.13 -24.27
C LEU A 54 1.25 5.16 -23.30
N ARG A 55 2.46 4.99 -23.81
CA ARG A 55 3.67 5.05 -22.98
C ARG A 55 3.78 6.41 -22.28
N TRP A 56 3.59 7.52 -23.01
CA TRP A 56 3.65 8.85 -22.48
C TRP A 56 2.56 9.08 -21.41
N LEU A 57 1.31 8.63 -21.66
CA LEU A 57 0.21 8.74 -20.72
C LEU A 57 0.51 7.99 -19.41
N MET A 58 1.06 6.76 -19.48
CA MET A 58 1.41 5.98 -18.30
C MET A 58 2.57 6.61 -17.50
N GLN A 59 3.54 7.20 -18.19
CA GLN A 59 4.65 7.92 -17.55
C GLN A 59 4.15 9.19 -16.86
N LEU A 60 3.29 9.96 -17.52
CA LEU A 60 2.68 11.18 -16.94
C LEU A 60 1.87 10.82 -15.69
N TYR A 61 1.06 9.76 -15.75
CA TYR A 61 0.33 9.27 -14.59
C TYR A 61 1.27 8.90 -13.44
N LEU A 62 2.32 8.14 -13.71
CA LEU A 62 3.30 7.74 -12.72
C LEU A 62 3.94 8.95 -12.05
N GLU A 63 4.46 9.90 -12.83
CA GLU A 63 5.13 11.09 -12.30
C GLU A 63 4.17 11.98 -11.51
N PHE A 64 2.98 12.23 -12.04
CA PHE A 64 1.95 13.01 -11.34
C PHE A 64 1.64 12.46 -9.97
N VAL A 65 1.36 11.14 -9.89
CA VAL A 65 0.98 10.50 -8.62
C VAL A 65 2.15 10.43 -7.63
N ARG A 66 3.40 10.28 -8.11
CA ARG A 66 4.59 10.23 -7.24
C ARG A 66 5.01 11.59 -6.68
N ILE A 67 4.83 12.65 -7.45
CA ILE A 67 5.17 14.01 -7.02
C ILE A 67 4.17 14.53 -5.99
N MET A 68 2.89 14.16 -6.14
CA MET A 68 1.84 14.66 -5.25
C MET A 68 1.89 13.99 -3.88
N PRO A 69 1.84 14.77 -2.78
CA PRO A 69 1.69 14.21 -1.44
C PRO A 69 0.38 13.38 -1.34
N GLN A 70 0.48 12.16 -0.81
CA GLN A 70 -0.66 11.24 -0.69
C GLN A 70 -1.84 11.84 0.07
N LEU A 71 -1.56 12.64 1.10
CA LEU A 71 -2.59 13.34 1.86
C LEU A 71 -3.35 14.35 0.99
N VAL A 72 -2.65 15.06 0.11
CA VAL A 72 -3.28 16.02 -0.81
C VAL A 72 -4.19 15.29 -1.81
N LEU A 73 -3.72 14.16 -2.35
CA LEU A 73 -4.55 13.31 -3.23
C LEU A 73 -5.81 12.84 -2.51
N LEU A 74 -5.68 12.47 -1.23
CA LEU A 74 -6.80 12.02 -0.41
C LEU A 74 -7.82 13.14 -0.18
N PHE A 75 -7.36 14.38 0.11
CA PHE A 75 -8.24 15.53 0.28
C PHE A 75 -8.92 15.94 -1.04
N VAL A 76 -8.19 15.93 -2.15
CA VAL A 76 -8.76 16.23 -3.47
C VAL A 76 -9.82 15.19 -3.85
N ALA A 77 -9.57 13.90 -3.62
CA ALA A 77 -10.54 12.85 -3.90
C ALA A 77 -11.78 12.96 -3.01
N TYR A 78 -11.62 13.18 -1.72
CA TYR A 78 -12.72 13.19 -0.77
C TYR A 78 -13.53 14.49 -0.81
N PHE A 79 -12.87 15.64 -0.70
CA PHE A 79 -13.54 16.95 -0.66
C PHE A 79 -13.69 17.57 -2.04
N GLY A 80 -12.70 17.39 -2.94
CA GLY A 80 -12.68 18.05 -4.23
C GLY A 80 -13.70 17.46 -5.20
N LEU A 81 -13.79 16.13 -5.33
CA LEU A 81 -14.76 15.49 -6.23
C LEU A 81 -16.19 15.77 -5.82
N THR A 82 -16.48 15.84 -4.53
CA THR A 82 -17.81 16.22 -4.03
C THR A 82 -18.18 17.63 -4.47
N ARG A 83 -17.27 18.59 -4.34
CA ARG A 83 -17.55 20.01 -4.66
C ARG A 83 -17.60 20.31 -6.15
N VAL A 84 -16.71 19.68 -6.94
CA VAL A 84 -16.55 20.01 -8.36
C VAL A 84 -17.44 19.14 -9.25
N ALA A 85 -17.54 17.85 -8.94
CA ALA A 85 -18.26 16.88 -9.78
C ALA A 85 -19.59 16.40 -9.16
N GLY A 86 -19.93 16.83 -7.94
CA GLY A 86 -21.12 16.34 -7.24
C GLY A 86 -21.06 14.87 -6.82
N ILE A 87 -19.86 14.26 -6.90
CA ILE A 87 -19.66 12.83 -6.59
C ILE A 87 -19.36 12.70 -5.09
N ASN A 88 -20.34 12.25 -4.33
CA ASN A 88 -20.21 12.01 -2.90
C ASN A 88 -19.55 10.64 -2.65
N LEU A 89 -18.23 10.62 -2.46
CA LEU A 89 -17.51 9.43 -2.03
C LEU A 89 -17.53 9.34 -0.50
N ASN A 90 -17.85 8.16 0.03
CA ASN A 90 -17.58 7.92 1.44
C ASN A 90 -16.07 7.82 1.69
N GLY A 91 -15.64 8.06 2.94
CA GLY A 91 -14.22 8.09 3.29
C GLY A 91 -13.46 6.81 2.95
N ILE A 92 -14.08 5.63 3.11
CA ILE A 92 -13.48 4.34 2.78
C ILE A 92 -13.26 4.22 1.27
N THR A 93 -14.27 4.54 0.46
CA THR A 93 -14.16 4.49 -1.00
C THR A 93 -13.11 5.46 -1.54
N ALA A 94 -13.10 6.70 -1.01
CA ALA A 94 -12.08 7.68 -1.36
C ALA A 94 -10.66 7.19 -1.02
N SER A 95 -10.50 6.57 0.16
CA SER A 95 -9.23 5.98 0.60
C SER A 95 -8.77 4.86 -0.32
N VAL A 96 -9.65 3.89 -0.61
CA VAL A 96 -9.33 2.77 -1.51
C VAL A 96 -8.98 3.27 -2.90
N LEU A 97 -9.73 4.25 -3.44
CA LEU A 97 -9.45 4.84 -4.74
C LEU A 97 -8.05 5.46 -4.78
N VAL A 98 -7.74 6.35 -3.84
CA VAL A 98 -6.46 7.06 -3.80
C VAL A 98 -5.29 6.10 -3.59
N PHE A 99 -5.40 5.16 -2.65
CA PHE A 99 -4.33 4.20 -2.41
C PHE A 99 -4.17 3.21 -3.56
N THR A 100 -5.24 2.87 -4.27
CA THR A 100 -5.16 2.07 -5.50
C THR A 100 -4.42 2.83 -6.61
N LEU A 101 -4.74 4.09 -6.82
CA LEU A 101 -4.04 4.91 -7.81
C LEU A 101 -2.57 5.08 -7.42
N TRP A 102 -2.28 5.45 -6.19
CA TRP A 102 -0.90 5.59 -5.73
C TRP A 102 -0.12 4.27 -5.80
N GLY A 103 -0.66 3.20 -5.24
CA GLY A 103 -0.02 1.89 -5.24
C GLY A 103 0.11 1.31 -6.64
N GLY A 104 -0.86 1.58 -7.54
CA GLY A 104 -0.81 1.19 -8.95
C GLY A 104 0.34 1.88 -9.72
N ALA A 105 0.60 3.16 -9.44
CA ALA A 105 1.73 3.88 -10.00
C ALA A 105 3.07 3.29 -9.50
N GLU A 106 3.22 3.11 -8.18
CA GLU A 106 4.41 2.51 -7.57
C GLU A 106 4.66 1.08 -8.09
N MET A 107 3.63 0.24 -8.11
CA MET A 107 3.70 -1.13 -8.62
C MET A 107 4.02 -1.17 -10.12
N GLY A 108 3.47 -0.22 -10.89
CA GLY A 108 3.76 -0.09 -12.32
C GLY A 108 5.24 0.20 -12.58
N ASP A 109 5.85 1.07 -11.79
CA ASP A 109 7.29 1.34 -11.89
C ASP A 109 8.13 0.11 -11.49
N LEU A 110 7.72 -0.62 -10.45
CA LEU A 110 8.37 -1.88 -10.05
C LEU A 110 8.30 -2.92 -11.17
N VAL A 111 7.14 -3.10 -11.81
CA VAL A 111 6.97 -4.02 -12.96
C VAL A 111 7.86 -3.61 -14.12
N ARG A 112 7.86 -2.32 -14.48
CA ARG A 112 8.72 -1.78 -15.54
C ARG A 112 10.19 -2.03 -15.22
N GLY A 113 10.61 -1.68 -13.99
CA GLY A 113 11.99 -1.84 -13.52
C GLY A 113 12.46 -3.30 -13.54
N ALA A 114 11.63 -4.23 -13.04
CA ALA A 114 11.93 -5.66 -13.04
C ALA A 114 12.10 -6.22 -14.45
N LEU A 115 11.29 -5.78 -15.43
CA LEU A 115 11.41 -6.18 -16.82
C LEU A 115 12.67 -5.62 -17.51
N ILE A 116 13.06 -4.37 -17.19
CA ILE A 116 14.26 -3.74 -17.76
C ILE A 116 15.53 -4.34 -17.17
N ALA A 117 15.49 -4.78 -15.90
CA ALA A 117 16.62 -5.37 -15.21
C ALA A 117 17.04 -6.76 -15.76
N ILE A 118 16.24 -7.36 -16.67
CA ILE A 118 16.65 -8.62 -17.31
C ILE A 118 17.69 -8.31 -18.39
N PRO A 119 18.90 -8.89 -18.31
CA PRO A 119 19.96 -8.63 -19.26
C PRO A 119 19.59 -9.05 -20.70
N ARG A 120 20.06 -8.29 -21.68
CA ARG A 120 19.77 -8.53 -23.10
C ARG A 120 20.24 -9.91 -23.58
N HIS A 121 21.37 -10.38 -23.07
CA HIS A 121 21.89 -11.70 -23.45
C HIS A 121 20.90 -12.85 -23.17
N GLN A 122 19.99 -12.71 -22.18
CA GLN A 122 18.95 -13.73 -21.93
C GLN A 122 17.99 -13.89 -23.12
N TYR A 123 17.70 -12.80 -23.81
CA TYR A 123 16.89 -12.82 -25.05
C TYR A 123 17.71 -13.34 -26.21
N GLU A 124 18.94 -12.86 -26.39
CA GLU A 124 19.83 -13.19 -27.48
C GLU A 124 20.20 -14.69 -27.48
N SER A 125 20.57 -15.23 -26.30
CA SER A 125 20.87 -16.65 -26.13
C SER A 125 19.66 -17.56 -26.43
N ALA A 126 18.46 -17.14 -25.96
CA ALA A 126 17.24 -17.88 -26.26
C ALA A 126 16.95 -17.93 -27.78
N TYR A 127 17.15 -16.82 -28.47
CA TYR A 127 16.95 -16.77 -29.93
C TYR A 127 18.02 -17.56 -30.69
N ALA A 128 19.26 -17.53 -30.24
CA ALA A 128 20.35 -18.35 -30.84
C ALA A 128 20.08 -19.86 -30.74
N LEU A 129 19.36 -20.26 -29.66
CA LEU A 129 18.91 -21.65 -29.48
C LEU A 129 17.60 -21.99 -30.23
N GLY A 130 17.08 -21.09 -31.06
CA GLY A 130 15.82 -21.29 -31.78
C GLY A 130 14.54 -21.21 -30.94
N VAL A 131 14.62 -20.71 -29.71
CA VAL A 131 13.44 -20.55 -28.83
C VAL A 131 12.58 -19.41 -29.36
N SER A 132 11.27 -19.66 -29.54
CA SER A 132 10.36 -18.63 -30.05
C SER A 132 10.20 -17.47 -29.04
N PRO A 133 9.88 -16.24 -29.49
CA PRO A 133 9.71 -15.08 -28.62
C PRO A 133 8.70 -15.30 -27.49
N ARG A 134 7.60 -16.02 -27.78
CA ARG A 134 6.57 -16.36 -26.80
C ARG A 134 7.09 -17.32 -25.72
N GLN A 135 7.87 -18.32 -26.13
CA GLN A 135 8.49 -19.28 -25.21
C GLN A 135 9.58 -18.60 -24.36
N THR A 136 10.41 -17.77 -24.99
CA THR A 136 11.42 -16.95 -24.30
C THR A 136 10.76 -16.11 -23.20
N MET A 137 9.70 -15.36 -23.54
CA MET A 137 8.99 -14.54 -22.56
C MET A 137 8.42 -15.38 -21.41
N ARG A 138 7.71 -16.49 -21.73
CA ARG A 138 6.98 -17.27 -20.72
C ARG A 138 7.88 -18.15 -19.85
N ARG A 139 8.94 -18.75 -20.44
CA ARG A 139 9.76 -19.75 -19.75
C ARG A 139 11.05 -19.19 -19.17
N ILE A 140 11.56 -18.07 -19.70
CA ILE A 140 12.86 -17.51 -19.31
C ILE A 140 12.67 -16.14 -18.63
N ILE A 141 12.03 -15.20 -19.30
CA ILE A 141 11.98 -13.81 -18.85
C ILE A 141 10.98 -13.61 -17.70
N LEU A 142 9.75 -14.08 -17.87
CA LEU A 142 8.69 -13.86 -16.88
C LEU A 142 9.01 -14.47 -15.50
N PRO A 143 9.52 -15.70 -15.38
CA PRO A 143 9.91 -16.25 -14.08
C PRO A 143 11.02 -15.44 -13.39
N GLN A 144 12.02 -14.98 -14.13
CA GLN A 144 13.08 -14.13 -13.60
C GLN A 144 12.54 -12.76 -13.19
N THR A 145 11.66 -12.17 -13.99
CA THR A 145 11.00 -10.89 -13.67
C THR A 145 10.18 -10.99 -12.39
N LEU A 146 9.39 -12.06 -12.22
CA LEU A 146 8.57 -12.26 -11.02
C LEU A 146 9.43 -12.40 -9.76
N ARG A 147 10.54 -13.13 -9.84
CA ARG A 147 11.50 -13.23 -8.72
C ARG A 147 12.07 -11.88 -8.31
N ARG A 148 12.41 -11.02 -9.28
CA ARG A 148 12.93 -9.67 -9.01
C ARG A 148 11.86 -8.70 -8.52
N LEU A 149 10.61 -8.88 -8.95
CA LEU A 149 9.47 -8.03 -8.63
C LEU A 149 8.92 -8.30 -7.23
N ALA A 150 8.90 -9.57 -6.79
CA ALA A 150 8.15 -9.96 -5.61
C ALA A 150 8.66 -9.30 -4.31
N PRO A 151 9.98 -9.21 -3.98
CA PRO A 151 10.43 -8.57 -2.76
C PRO A 151 10.01 -7.08 -2.68
N PRO A 152 10.28 -6.22 -3.68
CA PRO A 152 9.84 -4.83 -3.62
C PRO A 152 8.31 -4.67 -3.63
N ALA A 153 7.56 -5.59 -4.26
CA ALA A 153 6.09 -5.60 -4.19
C ALA A 153 5.60 -5.89 -2.76
N VAL A 154 6.21 -6.82 -2.05
CA VAL A 154 5.90 -7.10 -0.63
C VAL A 154 6.24 -5.89 0.25
N ASN A 155 7.33 -5.18 -0.02
CA ASN A 155 7.66 -3.93 0.67
C ASN A 155 6.63 -2.83 0.41
N LEU A 156 6.06 -2.76 -0.79
CA LEU A 156 4.96 -1.84 -1.12
C LEU A 156 3.71 -2.13 -0.26
N ILE A 157 3.38 -3.39 -0.02
CA ILE A 157 2.27 -3.79 0.88
C ILE A 157 2.47 -3.19 2.27
N THR A 158 3.66 -3.35 2.84
CA THR A 158 3.97 -2.81 4.18
C THR A 158 3.87 -1.28 4.22
N ARG A 159 4.31 -0.59 3.16
CA ARG A 159 4.15 0.87 3.04
C ARG A 159 2.67 1.24 3.00
N MET A 160 1.86 0.54 2.22
CA MET A 160 0.43 0.81 2.08
C MET A 160 -0.31 0.65 3.41
N VAL A 161 -0.05 -0.43 4.17
CA VAL A 161 -0.64 -0.62 5.50
C VAL A 161 -0.33 0.56 6.42
N LYS A 162 0.91 1.05 6.44
CA LYS A 162 1.28 2.21 7.27
C LYS A 162 0.64 3.52 6.80
N THR A 163 0.48 3.68 5.50
CA THR A 163 -0.11 4.89 4.89
C THR A 163 -1.61 5.01 5.17
N THR A 164 -2.31 3.92 5.46
CA THR A 164 -3.74 4.00 5.82
C THR A 164 -4.01 4.84 7.06
N SER A 165 -3.03 5.07 7.93
CA SER A 165 -3.17 6.01 9.05
C SER A 165 -3.55 7.44 8.63
N LEU A 166 -3.29 7.84 7.38
CA LEU A 166 -3.67 9.16 6.85
C LEU A 166 -5.18 9.34 6.73
N VAL A 167 -5.96 8.25 6.63
CA VAL A 167 -7.41 8.34 6.43
C VAL A 167 -8.17 8.90 7.64
N VAL A 168 -7.52 8.94 8.80
CA VAL A 168 -8.02 9.62 10.00
C VAL A 168 -8.36 11.09 9.71
N LEU A 169 -7.61 11.73 8.79
CA LEU A 169 -7.74 13.15 8.47
C LEU A 169 -8.97 13.46 7.59
N ILE A 170 -9.56 12.45 6.97
CA ILE A 170 -10.84 12.57 6.26
C ILE A 170 -12.01 11.95 7.05
N GLY A 171 -11.78 11.67 8.35
CA GLY A 171 -12.81 11.20 9.27
C GLY A 171 -13.12 9.71 9.23
N VAL A 172 -12.34 8.89 8.55
CA VAL A 172 -12.52 7.43 8.56
C VAL A 172 -12.19 6.90 9.95
N VAL A 173 -13.13 6.12 10.52
CA VAL A 173 -12.97 5.52 11.84
C VAL A 173 -12.25 4.18 11.69
N GLU A 174 -10.92 4.25 11.69
CA GLU A 174 -9.98 3.14 11.68
C GLU A 174 -9.21 3.10 13.02
N VAL A 175 -8.22 2.23 13.16
CA VAL A 175 -7.54 1.98 14.44
C VAL A 175 -6.99 3.24 15.10
N LEU A 176 -6.39 4.16 14.34
CA LEU A 176 -5.83 5.41 14.87
C LEU A 176 -6.93 6.37 15.32
N LYS A 177 -8.02 6.49 14.53
CA LYS A 177 -9.17 7.32 14.89
C LYS A 177 -9.87 6.80 16.14
N VAL A 178 -10.05 5.50 16.24
CA VAL A 178 -10.59 4.86 17.45
C VAL A 178 -9.71 5.18 18.67
N GLY A 179 -8.38 5.06 18.52
CA GLY A 179 -7.45 5.42 19.59
C GLY A 179 -7.58 6.87 20.03
N GLN A 180 -7.68 7.82 19.09
CA GLN A 180 -7.92 9.24 19.40
C GLN A 180 -9.23 9.42 20.19
N GLN A 181 -10.32 8.79 19.75
CA GLN A 181 -11.61 8.88 20.45
C GLN A 181 -11.54 8.34 21.90
N ILE A 182 -10.81 7.25 22.11
CA ILE A 182 -10.63 6.68 23.46
C ILE A 182 -9.81 7.63 24.33
N ILE A 183 -8.72 8.20 23.80
CA ILE A 183 -7.89 9.16 24.51
C ILE A 183 -8.72 10.40 24.91
N ASP A 184 -9.46 10.96 23.96
CA ASP A 184 -10.26 12.17 24.19
C ASP A 184 -11.37 11.94 25.23
N ALA A 185 -12.04 10.78 25.18
CA ALA A 185 -13.09 10.43 26.13
C ALA A 185 -12.56 10.22 27.56
N ASN A 186 -11.30 9.81 27.71
CA ASN A 186 -10.72 9.41 28.99
C ASN A 186 -9.63 10.38 29.51
N ARG A 187 -9.44 11.52 28.86
CA ARG A 187 -8.31 12.43 29.12
C ARG A 187 -8.25 12.96 30.56
N PHE A 188 -9.40 13.07 31.22
CA PHE A 188 -9.47 13.57 32.61
C PHE A 188 -9.25 12.46 33.64
N ASN A 189 -9.70 11.24 33.33
CA ASN A 189 -9.57 10.08 34.22
C ASN A 189 -8.19 9.43 34.14
N TYR A 190 -7.61 9.40 32.91
CA TYR A 190 -6.33 8.79 32.64
C TYR A 190 -5.42 9.74 31.85
N PRO A 191 -4.70 10.64 32.49
CA PRO A 191 -3.81 11.62 31.82
C PRO A 191 -2.75 10.97 30.94
N THR A 192 -2.36 9.72 31.23
CA THR A 192 -1.37 8.95 30.48
C THR A 192 -1.98 8.01 29.43
N ALA A 193 -3.30 8.05 29.21
CA ALA A 193 -4.01 7.20 28.24
C ALA A 193 -3.38 7.23 26.85
N SER A 194 -2.90 8.40 26.41
CA SER A 194 -2.28 8.57 25.09
C SER A 194 -1.05 7.66 24.89
N LEU A 195 -0.20 7.53 25.93
CA LEU A 195 0.97 6.67 25.88
C LEU A 195 0.59 5.20 25.65
N TRP A 196 -0.39 4.70 26.37
CA TRP A 196 -0.80 3.30 26.33
C TRP A 196 -1.60 2.96 25.07
N ILE A 197 -2.50 3.84 24.66
CA ILE A 197 -3.31 3.64 23.44
C ILE A 197 -2.42 3.72 22.20
N TYR A 198 -1.55 4.74 22.05
CA TYR A 198 -0.64 4.80 20.92
C TYR A 198 0.43 3.70 20.97
N GLY A 199 0.89 3.30 22.17
CA GLY A 199 1.76 2.16 22.35
C GLY A 199 1.13 0.85 21.84
N LEU A 200 -0.14 0.61 22.16
CA LEU A 200 -0.89 -0.53 21.65
C LEU A 200 -1.05 -0.47 20.12
N ILE A 201 -1.44 0.67 19.58
CA ILE A 201 -1.58 0.87 18.13
C ILE A 201 -0.24 0.63 17.42
N PHE A 202 0.86 1.15 17.96
CA PHE A 202 2.21 0.88 17.47
C PHE A 202 2.51 -0.63 17.45
N ALA A 203 2.22 -1.34 18.54
CA ALA A 203 2.41 -2.79 18.60
C ALA A 203 1.56 -3.54 17.57
N LEU A 204 0.31 -3.12 17.34
CA LEU A 204 -0.58 -3.72 16.33
C LEU A 204 -0.05 -3.52 14.91
N TYR A 205 0.37 -2.30 14.54
CA TYR A 205 1.02 -2.05 13.25
C TYR A 205 2.32 -2.85 13.10
N PHE A 206 3.11 -2.96 14.16
CA PHE A 206 4.33 -3.77 14.16
C PHE A 206 4.03 -5.24 13.91
N LEU A 207 3.06 -5.82 14.62
CA LEU A 207 2.65 -7.21 14.46
C LEU A 207 2.15 -7.54 13.05
N ILE A 208 1.51 -6.58 12.36
CA ILE A 208 1.07 -6.76 10.96
C ILE A 208 2.25 -6.60 10.00
N CYS A 209 3.04 -5.54 10.16
CA CYS A 209 4.07 -5.17 9.18
C CYS A 209 5.35 -6.01 9.30
N TRP A 210 5.71 -6.47 10.51
CA TRP A 210 6.93 -7.21 10.73
C TRP A 210 7.00 -8.57 10.01
N PRO A 211 5.96 -9.43 10.06
CA PRO A 211 5.95 -10.69 9.30
C PRO A 211 6.04 -10.46 7.78
N ILE A 212 5.35 -9.43 7.27
CA ILE A 212 5.40 -9.06 5.85
C ILE A 212 6.82 -8.64 5.47
N SER A 213 7.48 -7.84 6.31
CA SER A 213 8.88 -7.41 6.09
C SER A 213 9.87 -8.57 6.18
N LEU A 214 9.64 -9.56 7.07
CA LEU A 214 10.46 -10.76 7.13
C LEU A 214 10.34 -11.60 5.85
N LEU A 215 9.11 -11.73 5.32
CA LEU A 215 8.87 -12.42 4.04
C LEU A 215 9.64 -11.77 2.91
N SER A 216 9.59 -10.43 2.78
CA SER A 216 10.36 -9.70 1.76
C SER A 216 11.86 -10.01 1.86
N ARG A 217 12.43 -9.90 3.06
CA ARG A 217 13.86 -10.17 3.30
C ARG A 217 14.24 -11.62 2.99
N HIS A 218 13.38 -12.58 3.32
CA HIS A 218 13.61 -13.98 2.99
C HIS A 218 13.63 -14.21 1.47
N MET A 219 12.67 -13.62 0.75
CA MET A 219 12.61 -13.69 -0.71
C MET A 219 13.84 -13.05 -1.37
N GLU A 220 14.31 -11.89 -0.87
CA GLU A 220 15.53 -11.25 -1.35
C GLU A 220 16.74 -12.17 -1.23
N LYS A 221 16.95 -12.78 -0.07
CA LYS A 221 18.09 -13.69 0.17
C LYS A 221 18.03 -14.95 -0.70
N THR A 222 16.84 -15.51 -0.91
CA THR A 222 16.68 -16.78 -1.63
C THR A 222 16.74 -16.61 -3.15
N TRP A 223 16.38 -15.44 -3.67
CA TRP A 223 16.23 -15.22 -5.12
C TRP A 223 17.32 -14.34 -5.73
N GLN A 224 18.22 -13.77 -4.93
CA GLN A 224 19.42 -13.04 -5.41
C GLN A 224 20.62 -13.97 -5.65
N ASN A 225 20.58 -15.20 -5.12
CA ASN A 225 21.51 -16.29 -5.43
C ASN A 225 20.94 -17.14 -6.57
#